data_92b1467a8f3bfaa90ec0052472abe126
#
_entry.id   92b1467a8f3bfaa90ec0052472abe126
#
_cell.length_a   1.000
_cell.length_b   1.000
_cell.length_c   1.000
_cell.angle_alpha   90.00
_cell.angle_beta   90.00
_cell.angle_gamma   90.00
#
_symmetry.space_group_name_H-M   'P 1'
#
loop_
_entity.id
_entity.type
_entity.pdbx_description
1 polymer ?
#
loop_
_entity_poly.entity_id
_entity_poly.type
_entity_poly.pdbx_seq_one_letter_code
_entity_poly.pdbx_strand_id
1 'polypeptide(L)'
;MKYLKTFESHSNGTLIIVDVQKSFRKFFSEMYLNELKKYCNNFQNVYQVWDNHIDGKNVDKDYLYDETPVIPIHKDLYHFPNQKELIEKRYNYKVDADFYKKVLDKEVYQEISDKEDRKELKKGDIFSTKEGTYIVYVGNNHKWHHLSKKLYDLLLSLKNKTVTIVGGADGECLEDIYVAAISLGVKIKRDWKFIYTSTSCPIQ
;
A
#
# COMPACT_ATOMS: atom_id res chain seq x y z
N MET A 1 -7.91 41.94 -21.17
CA MET A 1 -8.75 41.07 -20.30
C MET A 1 -7.88 39.95 -19.78
N LYS A 2 -7.54 39.98 -18.46
CA LYS A 2 -6.82 38.89 -17.82
C LYS A 2 -7.85 37.81 -17.49
N TYR A 3 -7.72 36.64 -18.08
CA TYR A 3 -8.45 35.45 -17.66
C TYR A 3 -7.94 35.05 -16.27
N LEU A 4 -8.64 35.45 -15.25
CA LEU A 4 -8.59 34.80 -13.95
C LEU A 4 -9.12 33.37 -14.18
N LYS A 5 -8.20 32.39 -14.29
CA LYS A 5 -8.54 31.00 -14.04
C LYS A 5 -8.93 30.94 -12.57
N THR A 6 -10.22 30.99 -12.30
CA THR A 6 -10.75 30.54 -11.03
C THR A 6 -10.28 29.11 -10.79
N PHE A 7 -9.43 28.91 -9.81
CA PHE A 7 -9.13 27.60 -9.26
C PHE A 7 -10.41 27.08 -8.58
N GLU A 8 -11.39 26.70 -9.39
CA GLU A 8 -12.40 25.79 -8.95
C GLU A 8 -11.78 24.41 -8.95
N SER A 9 -11.47 23.92 -7.79
CA SER A 9 -11.75 22.52 -7.45
C SER A 9 -11.21 22.24 -6.06
N HIS A 10 -12.02 22.36 -5.07
CA HIS A 10 -11.97 21.37 -4.02
C HIS A 10 -12.44 20.07 -4.70
N SER A 11 -11.50 19.34 -5.28
CA SER A 11 -11.82 18.05 -5.86
C SER A 11 -12.32 17.18 -4.70
N ASN A 12 -13.54 16.68 -4.79
CA ASN A 12 -14.10 15.66 -3.89
C ASN A 12 -13.29 14.34 -3.98
N GLY A 13 -12.00 14.44 -4.28
CA GLY A 13 -11.10 13.33 -4.58
C GLY A 13 -10.61 12.61 -3.32
N THR A 14 -10.23 11.37 -3.53
CA THR A 14 -9.58 10.53 -2.53
C THR A 14 -8.12 10.33 -2.91
N LEU A 15 -7.22 10.50 -1.94
CA LEU A 15 -5.80 10.24 -2.02
C LEU A 15 -5.44 9.08 -1.10
N ILE A 16 -4.69 8.12 -1.61
CA ILE A 16 -4.05 7.07 -0.82
C ILE A 16 -2.54 7.32 -0.87
N ILE A 17 -1.93 7.47 0.31
CA ILE A 17 -0.49 7.65 0.49
C ILE A 17 0.07 6.33 1.03
N VAL A 18 0.98 5.72 0.31
CA VAL A 18 1.56 4.41 0.66
C VAL A 18 2.98 4.61 1.21
N ASP A 19 3.22 4.11 2.41
CA ASP A 19 4.54 3.98 3.04
C ASP A 19 5.38 5.26 3.10
N VAL A 20 4.75 6.44 3.13
CA VAL A 20 5.45 7.70 3.41
C VAL A 20 5.56 7.87 4.92
N GLN A 21 6.58 7.24 5.50
CA GLN A 21 6.85 7.19 6.94
C GLN A 21 8.34 7.41 7.24
N LYS A 22 8.68 7.68 8.50
CA LYS A 22 10.04 8.10 8.88
C LYS A 22 11.06 6.98 8.67
N SER A 23 10.68 5.72 8.87
CA SER A 23 11.52 4.55 8.61
C SER A 23 11.97 4.46 7.14
N PHE A 24 11.19 5.01 6.21
CA PHE A 24 11.54 5.08 4.78
C PHE A 24 12.14 6.41 4.35
N ARG A 25 12.53 7.27 5.31
CA ARG A 25 13.02 8.63 5.06
C ARG A 25 14.20 8.69 4.09
N LYS A 26 14.99 7.64 3.99
CA LYS A 26 16.12 7.54 3.06
C LYS A 26 15.73 7.56 1.57
N PHE A 27 14.47 7.32 1.24
CA PHE A 27 13.98 7.23 -0.13
C PHE A 27 13.35 8.52 -0.66
N PHE A 28 13.10 9.52 0.20
CA PHE A 28 12.50 10.80 -0.21
C PHE A 28 13.05 11.98 0.58
N SER A 29 13.04 13.18 -0.03
CA SER A 29 13.59 14.40 0.57
C SER A 29 12.57 15.12 1.47
N GLU A 30 13.04 16.08 2.28
CA GLU A 30 12.15 16.99 3.04
C GLU A 30 11.30 17.84 2.10
N MET A 31 11.86 18.25 0.96
CA MET A 31 11.13 18.98 -0.07
C MET A 31 9.96 18.15 -0.61
N TYR A 32 10.19 16.87 -0.92
CA TYR A 32 9.13 15.94 -1.32
C TYR A 32 8.01 15.89 -0.28
N LEU A 33 8.36 15.71 0.99
CA LEU A 33 7.37 15.62 2.07
C LEU A 33 6.54 16.91 2.20
N ASN A 34 7.20 18.07 2.11
CA ASN A 34 6.54 19.37 2.20
C ASN A 34 5.61 19.63 1.00
N GLU A 35 6.03 19.24 -0.20
CA GLU A 35 5.18 19.34 -1.39
C GLU A 35 4.00 18.36 -1.33
N LEU A 36 4.22 17.13 -0.88
CA LEU A 36 3.15 16.16 -0.69
C LEU A 36 2.12 16.65 0.34
N LYS A 37 2.55 17.24 1.45
CA LYS A 37 1.63 17.86 2.42
C LYS A 37 0.79 18.98 1.79
N LYS A 38 1.38 19.83 0.96
CA LYS A 38 0.64 20.84 0.20
C LYS A 38 -0.35 20.22 -0.78
N TYR A 39 0.08 19.15 -1.45
CA TYR A 39 -0.73 18.43 -2.42
C TYR A 39 -1.98 17.78 -1.79
N CYS A 40 -1.88 17.31 -0.55
CA CYS A 40 -3.00 16.74 0.20
C CYS A 40 -4.19 17.71 0.35
N ASN A 41 -3.95 19.03 0.35
CA ASN A 41 -5.02 20.03 0.43
C ASN A 41 -5.97 20.01 -0.77
N ASN A 42 -5.57 19.38 -1.90
CA ASN A 42 -6.42 19.23 -3.08
C ASN A 42 -7.43 18.07 -2.95
N PHE A 43 -7.39 17.31 -1.85
CA PHE A 43 -8.24 16.14 -1.65
C PHE A 43 -9.10 16.27 -0.41
N GLN A 44 -10.36 15.81 -0.51
CA GLN A 44 -11.27 15.80 0.63
C GLN A 44 -10.96 14.66 1.60
N ASN A 45 -10.49 13.54 1.07
CA ASN A 45 -10.21 12.34 1.85
C ASN A 45 -8.78 11.88 1.58
N VAL A 46 -7.94 11.88 2.60
CA VAL A 46 -6.58 11.39 2.56
C VAL A 46 -6.47 10.18 3.47
N TYR A 47 -6.04 9.05 2.93
CA TYR A 47 -5.77 7.82 3.68
C TYR A 47 -4.29 7.53 3.62
N GLN A 48 -3.68 7.30 4.77
CA GLN A 48 -2.29 6.87 4.85
C GLN A 48 -2.26 5.37 5.10
N VAL A 49 -1.74 4.62 4.16
CA VAL A 49 -1.41 3.21 4.29
C VAL A 49 0.05 3.11 4.72
N TRP A 50 0.33 2.41 5.80
CA TRP A 50 1.64 2.34 6.39
C TRP A 50 2.02 0.91 6.76
N ASP A 51 3.32 0.65 6.77
CA ASP A 51 3.88 -0.65 7.09
C ASP A 51 4.35 -0.70 8.54
N ASN A 52 3.92 -1.73 9.26
CA ASN A 52 4.33 -1.98 10.63
C ASN A 52 5.57 -2.88 10.67
N HIS A 53 6.74 -2.32 10.37
CA HIS A 53 8.02 -3.04 10.52
C HIS A 53 8.37 -3.38 11.98
N ILE A 54 7.55 -2.94 12.93
CA ILE A 54 7.88 -2.89 14.35
C ILE A 54 7.58 -4.20 15.06
N ASP A 55 6.72 -5.02 14.52
CA ASP A 55 6.38 -6.30 15.13
C ASP A 55 7.43 -7.40 14.88
N GLY A 56 8.69 -7.05 15.08
CA GLY A 56 9.89 -7.89 14.91
C GLY A 56 9.86 -9.32 15.48
N LYS A 57 8.68 -9.81 15.87
CA LYS A 57 8.49 -11.17 16.35
C LYS A 57 8.36 -12.22 15.24
N ASN A 58 8.12 -11.82 14.00
CA ASN A 58 7.92 -12.73 12.85
C ASN A 58 8.52 -12.24 11.56
N VAL A 59 9.44 -11.30 11.59
CA VAL A 59 10.11 -10.82 10.39
C VAL A 59 11.22 -11.79 10.05
N ASP A 60 11.15 -12.37 8.86
CA ASP A 60 12.28 -13.06 8.29
C ASP A 60 13.46 -12.08 8.23
N LYS A 61 14.59 -12.41 8.86
CA LYS A 61 15.76 -11.53 9.02
C LYS A 61 16.25 -10.92 7.70
N ASP A 62 15.91 -11.54 6.58
CA ASP A 62 16.25 -11.08 5.23
C ASP A 62 15.48 -9.82 4.78
N TYR A 63 14.43 -9.43 5.50
CA TYR A 63 13.65 -8.21 5.25
C TYR A 63 13.82 -7.11 6.29
N LEU A 64 14.51 -7.39 7.37
CA LEU A 64 15.02 -6.34 8.22
C LEU A 64 16.04 -5.57 7.39
N TYR A 65 15.66 -4.38 6.96
CA TYR A 65 16.65 -3.36 6.69
C TYR A 65 17.47 -3.23 7.99
N ASP A 66 18.66 -3.75 8.00
CA ASP A 66 19.48 -4.14 9.14
C ASP A 66 19.76 -3.03 10.17
N GLU A 67 19.17 -1.85 10.01
CA GLU A 67 19.51 -0.66 10.76
C GLU A 67 18.33 0.21 11.20
N THR A 68 17.08 -0.21 10.99
CA THR A 68 15.96 0.60 11.45
C THR A 68 15.69 0.33 12.92
N PRO A 69 15.98 1.27 13.83
CA PRO A 69 15.61 1.10 15.23
C PRO A 69 14.10 0.94 15.32
N VAL A 70 13.63 0.05 16.19
CA VAL A 70 12.21 -0.12 16.50
C VAL A 70 11.66 1.22 16.98
N ILE A 71 11.03 1.95 16.08
CA ILE A 71 10.43 3.25 16.38
C ILE A 71 8.98 3.00 16.77
N PRO A 72 8.50 3.50 17.92
CA PRO A 72 7.09 3.41 18.27
C PRO A 72 6.22 3.97 17.14
N ILE A 73 5.17 3.28 16.76
CA ILE A 73 4.27 3.56 15.63
C ILE A 73 3.97 5.06 15.47
N HIS A 74 3.52 5.71 16.54
CA HIS A 74 3.17 7.14 16.52
C HIS A 74 4.36 8.06 16.22
N LYS A 75 5.60 7.61 16.39
CA LYS A 75 6.82 8.36 16.07
C LYS A 75 7.29 8.14 14.64
N ASP A 76 6.88 7.05 14.00
CA ASP A 76 7.24 6.72 12.62
C ASP A 76 6.37 7.44 11.58
N LEU A 77 5.19 7.89 11.97
CA LEU A 77 4.23 8.45 11.03
C LEU A 77 4.39 9.98 10.85
N TYR A 78 4.04 10.44 9.65
CA TYR A 78 3.80 11.84 9.37
C TYR A 78 2.30 12.11 9.40
N HIS A 79 1.93 13.36 9.75
CA HIS A 79 0.55 13.82 9.64
C HIS A 79 0.36 14.58 8.33
N PHE A 80 -0.70 14.25 7.63
CA PHE A 80 -1.07 14.88 6.38
C PHE A 80 -2.39 15.68 6.52
N PRO A 81 -2.53 16.81 5.79
CA PRO A 81 -3.80 17.53 5.71
C PRO A 81 -4.93 16.60 5.21
N ASN A 82 -6.14 16.85 5.74
CA ASN A 82 -7.37 16.10 5.39
C ASN A 82 -7.29 14.58 5.65
N GLN A 83 -6.35 14.15 6.48
CA GLN A 83 -6.18 12.74 6.83
C GLN A 83 -7.41 12.24 7.59
N LYS A 84 -8.07 11.21 7.03
CA LYS A 84 -9.25 10.56 7.61
C LYS A 84 -8.86 9.39 8.50
N GLU A 85 -7.95 8.56 8.01
CA GLU A 85 -7.57 7.35 8.72
C GLU A 85 -6.14 6.95 8.42
N LEU A 86 -5.52 6.31 9.41
CA LEU A 86 -4.28 5.56 9.31
C LEU A 86 -4.63 4.10 9.16
N ILE A 87 -4.15 3.48 8.09
CA ILE A 87 -4.46 2.10 7.76
C ILE A 87 -3.18 1.29 7.76
N GLU A 88 -3.10 0.36 8.71
CA GLU A 88 -2.00 -0.58 8.75
C GLU A 88 -2.08 -1.54 7.57
N LYS A 89 -1.00 -1.58 6.80
CA LYS A 89 -0.75 -2.62 5.81
C LYS A 89 -0.13 -3.81 6.56
N ARG A 90 -0.70 -4.99 6.43
CA ARG A 90 0.02 -6.16 6.94
C ARG A 90 1.19 -6.49 6.02
N TYR A 91 2.22 -7.04 6.63
CA TYR A 91 3.53 -7.32 6.08
C TYR A 91 3.51 -8.11 4.76
N ASN A 92 4.44 -7.78 3.87
CA ASN A 92 4.84 -8.64 2.78
C ASN A 92 5.64 -9.81 3.36
N TYR A 93 5.01 -10.97 3.48
CA TYR A 93 5.77 -12.16 3.74
C TYR A 93 6.32 -12.71 2.42
N LYS A 94 7.58 -13.14 2.42
CA LYS A 94 8.03 -14.16 1.49
C LYS A 94 7.23 -15.42 1.83
N VAL A 95 6.17 -15.63 1.09
CA VAL A 95 5.21 -16.66 1.42
C VAL A 95 5.73 -17.94 0.81
N ASP A 96 6.24 -18.82 1.64
CA ASP A 96 6.51 -20.20 1.26
C ASP A 96 5.25 -21.06 1.36
N ALA A 97 5.30 -22.25 0.78
CA ALA A 97 4.17 -23.19 0.80
C ALA A 97 3.72 -23.56 2.23
N ASP A 98 4.63 -23.53 3.22
CA ASP A 98 4.33 -23.87 4.59
C ASP A 98 3.58 -22.73 5.32
N PHE A 99 3.84 -21.49 4.93
CA PHE A 99 3.09 -20.34 5.43
C PHE A 99 1.61 -20.43 5.03
N TYR A 100 1.30 -20.73 3.76
CA TYR A 100 -0.09 -20.88 3.30
C TYR A 100 -0.86 -21.95 4.06
N LYS A 101 -0.24 -23.09 4.31
CA LYS A 101 -0.85 -24.17 5.09
C LYS A 101 -1.23 -23.73 6.51
N LYS A 102 -0.46 -22.79 7.09
CA LYS A 102 -0.69 -22.29 8.45
C LYS A 102 -1.77 -21.23 8.52
N VAL A 103 -1.84 -20.33 7.56
CA VAL A 103 -2.68 -19.12 7.62
C VAL A 103 -3.97 -19.22 6.81
N LEU A 104 -4.06 -20.13 5.86
CA LEU A 104 -5.27 -20.35 5.07
C LEU A 104 -6.12 -21.48 5.66
N ASP A 105 -7.42 -21.43 5.42
CA ASP A 105 -8.29 -22.58 5.61
C ASP A 105 -7.88 -23.68 4.61
N LYS A 106 -8.10 -24.93 5.01
CA LYS A 106 -7.68 -26.07 4.19
C LYS A 106 -8.28 -26.03 2.78
N GLU A 107 -9.55 -25.64 2.70
CA GLU A 107 -10.28 -25.52 1.43
C GLU A 107 -9.70 -24.40 0.55
N VAL A 108 -9.40 -23.22 1.15
CA VAL A 108 -8.79 -22.10 0.44
C VAL A 108 -7.38 -22.45 -0.02
N TYR A 109 -6.60 -23.13 0.83
CA TYR A 109 -5.29 -23.61 0.45
C TYR A 109 -5.36 -24.56 -0.74
N GLN A 110 -6.31 -25.52 -0.70
CA GLN A 110 -6.51 -26.47 -1.80
C GLN A 110 -6.93 -25.75 -3.10
N GLU A 111 -7.85 -24.78 -3.00
CA GLU A 111 -8.25 -23.96 -4.15
C GLU A 111 -7.06 -23.24 -4.80
N ILE A 112 -6.17 -22.66 -4.00
CA ILE A 112 -4.96 -21.97 -4.51
C ILE A 112 -4.04 -22.99 -5.18
N SER A 113 -3.79 -24.14 -4.53
CA SER A 113 -2.94 -25.20 -5.08
C SER A 113 -3.47 -25.73 -6.41
N ASP A 114 -4.77 -26.01 -6.48
CA ASP A 114 -5.42 -26.48 -7.70
C ASP A 114 -5.35 -25.46 -8.83
N LYS A 115 -5.50 -24.17 -8.53
CA LYS A 115 -5.35 -23.08 -9.52
C LYS A 115 -3.90 -22.94 -9.99
N GLU A 116 -2.94 -23.12 -9.09
CA GLU A 116 -1.51 -23.05 -9.42
C GLU A 116 -1.13 -24.21 -10.36
N ASP A 117 -1.55 -25.42 -10.02
CA ASP A 117 -1.29 -26.64 -10.83
C ASP A 117 -1.90 -26.54 -12.24
N ARG A 118 -3.11 -25.96 -12.34
CA ARG A 118 -3.77 -25.73 -13.63
C ARG A 118 -3.31 -24.47 -14.36
N LYS A 119 -2.40 -23.68 -13.77
CA LYS A 119 -1.94 -22.38 -14.29
C LYS A 119 -3.10 -21.37 -14.47
N GLU A 120 -4.10 -21.45 -13.62
CA GLU A 120 -5.29 -20.59 -13.65
C GLU A 120 -5.17 -19.37 -12.70
N LEU A 121 -4.13 -19.35 -11.87
CA LEU A 121 -3.90 -18.27 -10.92
C LEU A 121 -3.63 -16.96 -11.67
N LYS A 122 -4.41 -15.92 -11.38
CA LYS A 122 -4.34 -14.65 -12.07
C LYS A 122 -3.89 -13.54 -11.13
N LYS A 123 -3.09 -12.60 -11.66
CA LYS A 123 -2.77 -11.37 -10.96
C LYS A 123 -4.06 -10.69 -10.49
N GLY A 124 -4.17 -10.45 -9.19
CA GLY A 124 -5.34 -9.87 -8.56
C GLY A 124 -6.35 -10.87 -7.98
N ASP A 125 -6.10 -12.16 -8.05
CA ASP A 125 -6.91 -13.14 -7.30
C ASP A 125 -6.74 -12.89 -5.80
N ILE A 126 -7.87 -12.86 -5.07
CA ILE A 126 -7.93 -12.54 -3.64
C ILE A 126 -8.53 -13.70 -2.88
N PHE A 127 -7.84 -14.06 -1.79
CA PHE A 127 -8.25 -15.16 -0.90
C PHE A 127 -8.30 -14.67 0.54
N SER A 128 -9.26 -15.18 1.33
CA SER A 128 -9.36 -14.86 2.75
C SER A 128 -8.47 -15.77 3.59
N THR A 129 -7.97 -15.26 4.71
CA THR A 129 -7.24 -16.04 5.70
C THR A 129 -8.12 -16.36 6.91
N LYS A 130 -7.74 -17.36 7.73
CA LYS A 130 -8.38 -17.70 9.00
C LYS A 130 -8.42 -16.53 9.98
N GLU A 131 -7.45 -15.62 9.88
CA GLU A 131 -7.34 -14.44 10.74
C GLU A 131 -8.21 -13.26 10.28
N GLY A 132 -9.04 -13.45 9.23
CA GLY A 132 -9.89 -12.39 8.69
C GLY A 132 -9.12 -11.31 7.92
N THR A 133 -7.95 -11.65 7.37
CA THR A 133 -7.21 -10.83 6.43
C THR A 133 -7.31 -11.43 5.03
N TYR A 134 -6.73 -10.74 4.06
CA TYR A 134 -6.83 -11.13 2.66
C TYR A 134 -5.44 -11.27 2.06
N ILE A 135 -5.28 -12.17 1.11
CA ILE A 135 -4.06 -12.36 0.35
C ILE A 135 -4.39 -12.10 -1.12
N VAL A 136 -3.57 -11.26 -1.76
CA VAL A 136 -3.71 -10.92 -3.17
C VAL A 136 -2.51 -11.48 -3.93
N TYR A 137 -2.78 -12.17 -5.04
CA TYR A 137 -1.72 -12.62 -5.93
C TYR A 137 -1.26 -11.47 -6.84
N VAL A 138 -0.02 -11.05 -6.70
CA VAL A 138 0.52 -9.89 -7.45
C VAL A 138 1.34 -10.29 -8.68
N GLY A 139 1.75 -11.54 -8.80
CA GLY A 139 2.38 -12.09 -10.00
C GLY A 139 3.81 -11.65 -10.28
N ASN A 140 4.43 -10.87 -9.40
CA ASN A 140 5.80 -10.35 -9.53
C ASN A 140 6.76 -11.05 -8.54
N ASN A 141 7.95 -10.48 -8.29
CA ASN A 141 8.93 -10.98 -7.33
C ASN A 141 8.34 -11.18 -5.93
N HIS A 142 7.34 -10.36 -5.56
CA HIS A 142 6.46 -10.59 -4.42
C HIS A 142 5.19 -11.28 -4.93
N LYS A 143 5.18 -12.61 -4.93
CA LYS A 143 4.05 -13.37 -5.47
C LYS A 143 2.71 -13.03 -4.80
N TRP A 144 2.75 -12.61 -3.55
CA TRP A 144 1.58 -12.44 -2.69
C TRP A 144 1.72 -11.24 -1.79
N HIS A 145 0.62 -10.52 -1.61
CA HIS A 145 0.53 -9.40 -0.70
C HIS A 145 -0.60 -9.58 0.32
N HIS A 146 -0.32 -9.26 1.57
CA HIS A 146 -1.31 -9.28 2.63
C HIS A 146 -2.04 -7.94 2.74
N LEU A 147 -3.38 -8.00 2.75
CA LEU A 147 -4.22 -6.85 3.07
C LEU A 147 -4.79 -7.01 4.47
N SER A 148 -4.63 -6.01 5.33
CA SER A 148 -5.42 -5.94 6.54
C SER A 148 -6.91 -5.84 6.18
N LYS A 149 -7.79 -6.28 7.10
CA LYS A 149 -9.22 -6.12 6.90
C LYS A 149 -9.61 -4.66 6.64
N LYS A 150 -9.01 -3.71 7.36
CA LYS A 150 -9.26 -2.28 7.17
C LYS A 150 -8.89 -1.80 5.77
N LEU A 151 -7.74 -2.23 5.24
CA LEU A 151 -7.33 -1.87 3.89
C LEU A 151 -8.27 -2.47 2.85
N TYR A 152 -8.63 -3.74 3.00
CA TYR A 152 -9.60 -4.40 2.13
C TYR A 152 -10.95 -3.67 2.14
N ASP A 153 -11.50 -3.37 3.31
CA ASP A 153 -12.78 -2.69 3.48
C ASP A 153 -12.74 -1.26 2.87
N LEU A 154 -11.63 -0.54 3.07
CA LEU A 154 -11.44 0.76 2.41
C LEU A 154 -11.48 0.62 0.88
N LEU A 155 -10.66 -0.26 0.30
CA LEU A 155 -10.60 -0.44 -1.14
C LEU A 155 -11.95 -0.86 -1.71
N LEU A 156 -12.68 -1.74 -1.01
CA LEU A 156 -14.02 -2.14 -1.40
C LEU A 156 -15.01 -0.97 -1.38
N SER A 157 -14.93 -0.09 -0.38
CA SER A 157 -15.76 1.12 -0.28
C SER A 157 -15.49 2.15 -1.40
N LEU A 158 -14.32 2.05 -2.01
CA LEU A 158 -13.88 2.90 -3.12
C LEU A 158 -14.14 2.27 -4.49
N LYS A 159 -14.77 1.11 -4.54
CA LYS A 159 -15.17 0.45 -5.81
C LYS A 159 -15.87 1.43 -6.74
N ASN A 160 -15.51 1.41 -8.03
CA ASN A 160 -15.97 2.29 -9.09
C ASN A 160 -15.58 3.79 -8.95
N LYS A 161 -14.92 4.19 -7.87
CA LYS A 161 -14.43 5.56 -7.69
C LYS A 161 -13.03 5.71 -8.28
N THR A 162 -12.71 6.93 -8.71
CA THR A 162 -11.32 7.29 -9.09
C THR A 162 -10.56 7.75 -7.86
N VAL A 163 -9.43 7.13 -7.61
CA VAL A 163 -8.57 7.38 -6.46
C VAL A 163 -7.16 7.69 -6.95
N THR A 164 -6.55 8.72 -6.40
CA THR A 164 -5.13 9.01 -6.64
C THR A 164 -4.28 8.22 -5.64
N ILE A 165 -3.20 7.59 -6.12
CA ILE A 165 -2.25 6.88 -5.28
C ILE A 165 -0.86 7.49 -5.44
N VAL A 166 -0.14 7.64 -4.31
CA VAL A 166 1.21 8.20 -4.21
C VAL A 166 2.01 7.46 -3.15
N GLY A 167 3.29 7.78 -3.01
CA GLY A 167 4.20 7.17 -2.04
C GLY A 167 5.11 6.14 -2.70
N GLY A 168 5.36 5.02 -2.07
CA GLY A 168 6.28 4.03 -2.64
C GLY A 168 6.33 2.69 -1.91
N ALA A 169 7.29 1.86 -2.27
CA ALA A 169 8.14 2.08 -3.45
C ALA A 169 7.43 1.56 -4.71
N ASP A 170 7.70 2.25 -5.84
CA ASP A 170 7.18 1.78 -7.14
C ASP A 170 7.77 0.41 -7.48
N GLY A 171 6.94 -0.46 -8.05
CA GLY A 171 7.29 -1.87 -8.32
C GLY A 171 7.29 -2.79 -7.10
N GLU A 172 7.06 -2.24 -5.89
CA GLU A 172 7.03 -2.97 -4.62
C GLU A 172 5.70 -2.68 -3.89
N CYS A 173 5.75 -2.09 -2.71
CA CYS A 173 4.57 -1.83 -1.87
C CYS A 173 3.46 -1.04 -2.57
N LEU A 174 3.84 -0.07 -3.41
CA LEU A 174 2.87 0.70 -4.19
C LEU A 174 2.15 -0.18 -5.21
N GLU A 175 2.89 -1.07 -5.89
CA GLU A 175 2.32 -2.00 -6.87
C GLU A 175 1.35 -2.97 -6.21
N ASP A 176 1.67 -3.46 -5.02
CA ASP A 176 0.82 -4.38 -4.28
C ASP A 176 -0.55 -3.76 -3.97
N ILE A 177 -0.55 -2.52 -3.45
CA ILE A 177 -1.79 -1.78 -3.18
C ILE A 177 -2.54 -1.47 -4.48
N TYR A 178 -1.79 -1.10 -5.53
CA TYR A 178 -2.36 -0.84 -6.85
C TYR A 178 -3.09 -2.07 -7.41
N VAL A 179 -2.44 -3.24 -7.37
CA VAL A 179 -3.04 -4.50 -7.84
C VAL A 179 -4.29 -4.85 -7.05
N ALA A 180 -4.22 -4.77 -5.72
CA ALA A 180 -5.38 -5.01 -4.87
C ALA A 180 -6.55 -4.08 -5.19
N ALA A 181 -6.27 -2.78 -5.36
CA ALA A 181 -7.28 -1.78 -5.64
C ALA A 181 -7.98 -2.02 -6.98
N ILE A 182 -7.23 -2.25 -8.06
CA ILE A 182 -7.83 -2.52 -9.38
C ILE A 182 -8.62 -3.82 -9.40
N SER A 183 -8.17 -4.85 -8.66
CA SER A 183 -8.87 -6.14 -8.54
C SER A 183 -10.21 -6.00 -7.82
N LEU A 184 -10.33 -5.04 -6.91
CA LEU A 184 -11.58 -4.68 -6.23
C LEU A 184 -12.42 -3.66 -7.02
N GLY A 185 -11.99 -3.30 -8.24
CA GLY A 185 -12.75 -2.41 -9.12
C GLY A 185 -12.57 -0.93 -8.83
N VAL A 186 -11.50 -0.55 -8.11
CA VAL A 186 -11.13 0.86 -7.91
C VAL A 186 -10.41 1.38 -9.16
N LYS A 187 -10.77 2.57 -9.61
CA LYS A 187 -10.07 3.24 -10.71
C LYS A 187 -8.89 4.02 -10.17
N ILE A 188 -7.66 3.57 -10.42
CA ILE A 188 -6.46 4.18 -9.86
C ILE A 188 -5.82 5.15 -10.85
N LYS A 189 -5.49 6.34 -10.35
CA LYS A 189 -4.59 7.33 -10.98
C LYS A 189 -3.29 7.39 -10.19
N ARG A 190 -2.16 7.08 -10.81
CA ARG A 190 -0.83 7.29 -10.22
C ARG A 190 -0.39 8.73 -10.48
N ASP A 191 0.03 9.44 -9.43
CA ASP A 191 0.69 10.74 -9.60
C ASP A 191 2.20 10.57 -9.42
N TRP A 192 2.87 10.42 -10.56
CA TRP A 192 4.30 10.11 -10.63
C TRP A 192 5.19 11.16 -9.98
N LYS A 193 4.72 12.38 -9.82
CA LYS A 193 5.47 13.42 -9.08
C LYS A 193 5.71 13.03 -7.63
N PHE A 194 4.81 12.24 -7.06
CA PHE A 194 4.84 11.84 -5.65
C PHE A 194 5.01 10.33 -5.47
N ILE A 195 5.61 9.65 -6.44
CA ILE A 195 5.96 8.24 -6.34
C ILE A 195 7.48 8.12 -6.26
N TYR A 196 7.98 7.45 -5.23
CA TYR A 196 9.41 7.17 -5.08
C TYR A 196 9.72 5.69 -5.34
N THR A 197 10.99 5.38 -5.64
CA THR A 197 11.50 4.01 -5.81
C THR A 197 12.44 3.66 -4.66
N SER A 198 12.63 2.37 -4.39
CA SER A 198 13.59 1.89 -3.38
C SER A 198 15.06 2.20 -3.78
N THR A 199 15.31 2.50 -5.06
CA THR A 199 16.61 2.90 -5.59
C THR A 199 16.79 4.41 -5.67
N SER A 200 15.77 5.21 -5.34
CA SER A 200 15.87 6.67 -5.37
C SER A 200 16.87 7.12 -4.31
N CYS A 201 18.03 7.63 -4.72
CA CYS A 201 18.78 8.51 -3.84
C CYS A 201 17.95 9.78 -3.61
N PRO A 202 17.78 10.24 -2.36
CA PRO A 202 17.15 11.54 -2.15
C PRO A 202 17.93 12.58 -2.92
N ILE A 203 17.27 13.27 -3.83
CA ILE A 203 17.86 14.46 -4.46
C ILE A 203 18.12 15.43 -3.30
N GLN A 204 19.39 15.72 -3.07
CA GLN A 204 19.88 16.64 -2.04
C GLN A 204 19.32 18.05 -2.26
#